data_a76aaaad580d0df0740dd80bd1ce974d
#
_entry.id   a76aaaad580d0df0740dd80bd1ce974d
#
_cell.length_a   1.000
_cell.length_b   1.000
_cell.length_c   1.000
_cell.angle_alpha   90.00
_cell.angle_beta   90.00
_cell.angle_gamma   90.00
#
_symmetry.space_group_name_H-M   'P 1'
#
loop_
_entity.id
_entity.type
_entity.pdbx_description
1 polymer ?
#
loop_
_entity_poly.entity_id
_entity_poly.type
_entity_poly.pdbx_seq_one_letter_code
_entity_poly.pdbx_strand_id
1 'polypeptide(L)'
;MAGKLYGIGVGPGETGLMTLKAKEILEGCGVIAYPVKKLGEGSVALDIIKPVVDISEKSIEEFLFSMDPDDSVRQKCHEENLDKMCKLLDNGEDIAMITLGDVGVYSTYMYINNEIRARGYDTEVVPGIPSFCHGAAIASIPLMIGNEGLAVVPVAKENSKLLSDAMDRFDNIVVMKAFKSIAMICDMLAEKGIPLENATVVCNVGMDDEYVGPIVRDREYGYFTTVIIKKKR
;
A
#
# COMPACT_ATOMS: atom_id res chain seq x y z
N MET A 1 11.07 24.62 -17.85
CA MET A 1 10.00 23.61 -18.11
C MET A 1 9.45 23.23 -16.76
N ALA A 2 8.16 22.95 -16.66
CA ALA A 2 7.62 22.42 -15.44
C ALA A 2 8.26 21.06 -15.09
N GLY A 3 8.37 20.74 -13.81
CA GLY A 3 8.83 19.45 -13.34
C GLY A 3 7.79 18.35 -13.58
N LYS A 4 8.15 17.11 -13.26
CA LYS A 4 7.32 15.91 -13.43
C LYS A 4 7.01 15.27 -12.08
N LEU A 5 5.79 14.75 -11.92
CA LEU A 5 5.38 14.01 -10.73
C LEU A 5 5.49 12.50 -10.98
N TYR A 6 6.28 11.84 -10.16
CA TYR A 6 6.43 10.38 -10.15
C TYR A 6 5.71 9.77 -8.96
N GLY A 7 4.87 8.77 -9.19
CA GLY A 7 4.35 7.90 -8.14
C GLY A 7 5.21 6.65 -8.03
N ILE A 8 5.89 6.47 -6.92
CA ILE A 8 6.92 5.44 -6.74
C ILE A 8 6.46 4.41 -5.72
N GLY A 9 6.27 3.16 -6.16
CA GLY A 9 6.14 2.02 -5.26
C GLY A 9 7.52 1.59 -4.76
N VAL A 10 7.76 1.75 -3.45
CA VAL A 10 9.08 1.43 -2.87
C VAL A 10 9.23 -0.02 -2.39
N GLY A 11 8.21 -0.84 -2.63
CA GLY A 11 8.20 -2.22 -2.17
C GLY A 11 7.63 -2.40 -0.75
N PRO A 12 7.59 -3.64 -0.25
CA PRO A 12 6.75 -4.03 0.88
C PRO A 12 7.41 -3.87 2.26
N GLY A 13 8.63 -3.39 2.37
CA GLY A 13 9.39 -3.27 3.63
C GLY A 13 10.88 -3.51 3.45
N GLU A 14 11.26 -4.60 2.84
CA GLU A 14 12.65 -4.94 2.57
C GLU A 14 13.22 -4.06 1.44
N THR A 15 14.29 -3.32 1.74
CA THR A 15 14.94 -2.39 0.80
C THR A 15 15.40 -3.07 -0.51
N GLY A 16 15.86 -4.31 -0.44
CA GLY A 16 16.29 -5.10 -1.61
C GLY A 16 15.17 -5.44 -2.59
N LEU A 17 13.91 -5.23 -2.20
CA LEU A 17 12.74 -5.46 -3.06
C LEU A 17 12.25 -4.20 -3.79
N MET A 18 12.98 -3.09 -3.68
CA MET A 18 12.75 -1.91 -4.51
C MET A 18 13.16 -2.19 -5.96
N THR A 19 12.36 -1.72 -6.92
CA THR A 19 12.74 -1.86 -8.33
C THR A 19 13.91 -0.94 -8.69
N LEU A 20 14.77 -1.36 -9.62
CA LEU A 20 15.89 -0.54 -10.10
C LEU A 20 15.40 0.81 -10.66
N LYS A 21 14.28 0.81 -11.37
CA LYS A 21 13.67 2.04 -11.90
C LYS A 21 13.23 2.99 -10.78
N ALA A 22 12.64 2.47 -9.70
CA ALA A 22 12.27 3.28 -8.54
C ALA A 22 13.49 3.96 -7.94
N LYS A 23 14.57 3.20 -7.73
CA LYS A 23 15.84 3.72 -7.19
C LYS A 23 16.43 4.82 -8.09
N GLU A 24 16.54 4.57 -9.39
CA GLU A 24 17.08 5.53 -10.36
C GLU A 24 16.33 6.88 -10.34
N ILE A 25 15.00 6.84 -10.34
CA ILE A 25 14.18 8.06 -10.27
C ILE A 25 14.33 8.77 -8.93
N LEU A 26 14.34 8.02 -7.82
CA LEU A 26 14.55 8.58 -6.48
C LEU A 26 15.91 9.26 -6.34
N GLU A 27 16.96 8.73 -6.97
CA GLU A 27 18.27 9.35 -7.02
C GLU A 27 18.27 10.65 -7.84
N GLY A 28 17.49 10.69 -8.94
CA GLY A 28 17.42 11.84 -9.85
C GLY A 28 16.52 12.99 -9.37
N CYS A 29 15.45 12.71 -8.60
CA CYS A 29 14.52 13.74 -8.12
C CYS A 29 15.10 14.58 -6.98
N GLY A 30 14.88 15.90 -7.04
CA GLY A 30 15.24 16.83 -5.95
C GLY A 30 14.26 16.80 -4.77
N VAL A 31 13.00 16.41 -5.02
CA VAL A 31 11.94 16.39 -4.00
C VAL A 31 11.44 14.96 -3.80
N ILE A 32 11.45 14.49 -2.55
CA ILE A 32 10.81 13.26 -2.12
C ILE A 32 9.58 13.61 -1.30
N ALA A 33 8.42 13.13 -1.73
CA ALA A 33 7.13 13.39 -1.10
C ALA A 33 6.51 12.11 -0.56
N TYR A 34 5.76 12.20 0.55
CA TYR A 34 4.99 11.07 1.07
C TYR A 34 3.72 11.51 1.78
N PRO A 35 2.66 10.67 1.74
CA PRO A 35 1.42 10.95 2.44
C PRO A 35 1.55 10.68 3.93
N VAL A 36 0.97 11.56 4.75
CA VAL A 36 0.85 11.39 6.21
C VAL A 36 -0.58 11.65 6.67
N LYS A 37 -0.98 11.01 7.77
CA LYS A 37 -2.26 11.29 8.46
C LYS A 37 -2.14 12.47 9.43
N LYS A 38 -0.92 12.71 9.91
CA LYS A 38 -0.56 13.82 10.80
C LYS A 38 0.86 14.26 10.46
N LEU A 39 1.08 15.57 10.38
CA LEU A 39 2.41 16.13 10.13
C LEU A 39 3.40 15.75 11.25
N GLY A 40 4.61 15.36 10.84
CA GLY A 40 5.67 14.90 11.75
C GLY A 40 5.52 13.44 12.19
N GLU A 41 4.61 12.66 11.62
CA GLU A 41 4.42 11.23 11.97
C GLU A 41 5.53 10.32 11.41
N GLY A 42 6.24 10.78 10.37
CA GLY A 42 7.22 9.99 9.65
C GLY A 42 6.59 9.07 8.60
N SER A 43 7.42 8.26 7.93
CA SER A 43 6.95 7.38 6.86
C SER A 43 7.76 6.10 6.76
N VAL A 44 7.11 4.95 6.87
CA VAL A 44 7.72 3.64 6.60
C VAL A 44 8.31 3.58 5.18
N ALA A 45 7.63 4.18 4.19
CA ALA A 45 8.14 4.25 2.83
C ALA A 45 9.46 5.04 2.74
N LEU A 46 9.60 6.12 3.54
CA LEU A 46 10.84 6.89 3.62
C LEU A 46 11.96 6.06 4.27
N ASP A 47 11.65 5.29 5.31
CA ASP A 47 12.64 4.46 5.99
C ASP A 47 13.18 3.32 5.10
N ILE A 48 12.35 2.80 4.19
CA ILE A 48 12.76 1.80 3.19
C ILE A 48 13.80 2.36 2.21
N ILE A 49 13.69 3.62 1.79
CA ILE A 49 14.59 4.20 0.78
C ILE A 49 15.90 4.72 1.36
N LYS A 50 15.91 5.20 2.62
CA LYS A 50 17.10 5.79 3.27
C LYS A 50 18.39 4.97 3.17
N PRO A 51 18.37 3.62 3.29
CA PRO A 51 19.60 2.83 3.20
C PRO A 51 20.24 2.78 1.81
N VAL A 52 19.49 3.11 0.74
CA VAL A 52 19.91 2.90 -0.66
C VAL A 52 19.82 4.15 -1.55
N VAL A 53 19.20 5.22 -1.05
CA VAL A 53 19.08 6.52 -1.73
C VAL A 53 19.63 7.59 -0.80
N ASP A 54 20.61 8.34 -1.27
CA ASP A 54 21.10 9.51 -0.52
C ASP A 54 20.06 10.63 -0.58
N ILE A 55 19.50 10.96 0.60
CA ILE A 55 18.47 11.98 0.75
C ILE A 55 18.98 13.27 1.42
N SER A 56 20.30 13.38 1.67
CA SER A 56 20.88 14.48 2.45
C SER A 56 20.70 15.87 1.81
N GLU A 57 20.64 15.92 0.48
CA GLU A 57 20.47 17.16 -0.29
C GLU A 57 19.08 17.30 -0.91
N LYS A 58 18.13 16.39 -0.56
CA LYS A 58 16.79 16.37 -1.14
C LYS A 58 15.79 17.10 -0.22
N SER A 59 14.83 17.79 -0.82
CA SER A 59 13.67 18.31 -0.11
C SER A 59 12.74 17.14 0.27
N ILE A 60 12.42 17.03 1.54
CA ILE A 60 11.52 15.99 2.06
C ILE A 60 10.19 16.64 2.41
N GLU A 61 9.13 16.28 1.68
CA GLU A 61 7.84 16.94 1.73
C GLU A 61 6.74 16.01 2.26
N GLU A 62 6.16 16.38 3.39
CA GLU A 62 4.96 15.73 3.92
C GLU A 62 3.70 16.30 3.26
N PHE A 63 2.80 15.40 2.85
CA PHE A 63 1.49 15.74 2.33
C PHE A 63 0.41 15.17 3.26
N LEU A 64 -0.32 16.05 3.93
CA LEU A 64 -1.35 15.68 4.90
C LEU A 64 -2.60 15.16 4.17
N PHE A 65 -3.03 13.93 4.46
CA PHE A 65 -4.31 13.39 4.02
C PHE A 65 -5.22 13.26 5.24
N SER A 66 -6.07 14.25 5.42
CA SER A 66 -6.99 14.31 6.55
C SER A 66 -7.94 13.10 6.57
N MET A 67 -8.10 12.51 7.75
CA MET A 67 -9.09 11.46 8.04
C MET A 67 -10.31 12.05 8.76
N ASP A 68 -10.51 13.37 8.70
CA ASP A 68 -11.65 14.04 9.32
C ASP A 68 -12.97 13.48 8.78
N PRO A 69 -13.99 13.26 9.63
CA PRO A 69 -15.32 12.83 9.18
C PRO A 69 -15.99 13.82 8.22
N ASP A 70 -15.67 15.12 8.32
CA ASP A 70 -16.22 16.17 7.47
C ASP A 70 -15.55 16.15 6.09
N ASP A 71 -16.37 15.92 5.05
CA ASP A 71 -15.92 15.92 3.65
C ASP A 71 -15.30 17.26 3.23
N SER A 72 -15.81 18.38 3.72
CA SER A 72 -15.32 19.72 3.36
C SER A 72 -13.89 19.93 3.86
N VAL A 73 -13.55 19.43 5.04
CA VAL A 73 -12.20 19.47 5.61
C VAL A 73 -11.24 18.63 4.80
N ARG A 74 -11.68 17.41 4.42
CA ARG A 74 -10.86 16.51 3.58
C ARG A 74 -10.59 17.10 2.20
N GLN A 75 -11.64 17.67 1.58
CA GLN A 75 -11.52 18.29 0.25
C GLN A 75 -10.60 19.51 0.29
N LYS A 76 -10.74 20.39 1.29
CA LYS A 76 -9.84 21.54 1.45
C LYS A 76 -8.38 21.11 1.61
N CYS A 77 -8.12 20.13 2.47
CA CYS A 77 -6.78 19.57 2.67
C CYS A 77 -6.20 18.97 1.38
N HIS A 78 -7.04 18.31 0.60
CA HIS A 78 -6.66 17.73 -0.69
C HIS A 78 -6.27 18.82 -1.70
N GLU A 79 -7.07 19.90 -1.83
CA GLU A 79 -6.75 21.04 -2.71
C GLU A 79 -5.46 21.75 -2.28
N GLU A 80 -5.23 21.94 -0.98
CA GLU A 80 -3.99 22.51 -0.46
C GLU A 80 -2.77 21.66 -0.84
N ASN A 81 -2.89 20.33 -0.83
CA ASN A 81 -1.86 19.41 -1.30
C ASN A 81 -1.58 19.57 -2.79
N LEU A 82 -2.63 19.62 -3.62
CA LEU A 82 -2.51 19.81 -5.07
C LEU A 82 -1.84 21.14 -5.40
N ASP A 83 -2.23 22.22 -4.74
CA ASP A 83 -1.64 23.55 -4.95
C ASP A 83 -0.15 23.59 -4.52
N LYS A 84 0.20 22.90 -3.43
CA LYS A 84 1.59 22.75 -2.99
C LYS A 84 2.41 21.99 -4.04
N MET A 85 1.88 20.88 -4.58
CA MET A 85 2.53 20.10 -5.63
C MET A 85 2.71 20.93 -6.92
N CYS A 86 1.66 21.62 -7.37
CA CYS A 86 1.74 22.46 -8.54
C CYS A 86 2.82 23.54 -8.42
N LYS A 87 2.95 24.18 -7.27
CA LYS A 87 4.01 25.18 -7.03
C LYS A 87 5.41 24.60 -7.16
N LEU A 88 5.65 23.39 -6.65
CA LEU A 88 6.94 22.71 -6.81
C LEU A 88 7.21 22.37 -8.28
N LEU A 89 6.22 21.84 -8.98
CA LEU A 89 6.31 21.51 -10.41
C LEU A 89 6.54 22.76 -11.28
N ASP A 90 5.87 23.88 -10.97
CA ASP A 90 6.06 25.17 -11.68
C ASP A 90 7.47 25.72 -11.52
N ASN A 91 8.13 25.45 -10.37
CA ASN A 91 9.52 25.79 -10.15
C ASN A 91 10.51 24.87 -10.90
N GLY A 92 10.03 23.90 -11.64
CA GLY A 92 10.85 22.95 -12.38
C GLY A 92 11.35 21.77 -11.55
N GLU A 93 10.80 21.55 -10.35
CA GLU A 93 11.19 20.47 -9.46
C GLU A 93 10.51 19.14 -9.85
N ASP A 94 11.27 18.10 -10.09
CA ASP A 94 10.74 16.74 -10.18
C ASP A 94 10.42 16.18 -8.80
N ILE A 95 9.21 15.66 -8.64
CA ILE A 95 8.70 15.16 -7.37
C ILE A 95 8.56 13.64 -7.43
N ALA A 96 9.25 12.91 -6.55
CA ALA A 96 9.05 11.48 -6.32
C ALA A 96 8.12 11.27 -5.10
N MET A 97 6.83 11.02 -5.36
CA MET A 97 5.88 10.67 -4.29
C MET A 97 5.92 9.17 -4.01
N ILE A 98 6.47 8.82 -2.84
CA ILE A 98 6.69 7.42 -2.45
C ILE A 98 5.47 6.80 -1.77
N THR A 99 5.28 5.50 -2.02
CA THR A 99 4.20 4.68 -1.48
C THR A 99 4.74 3.33 -1.05
N LEU A 100 4.37 2.87 0.15
CA LEU A 100 4.66 1.52 0.62
C LEU A 100 3.98 0.48 -0.30
N GLY A 101 4.72 -0.55 -0.69
CA GLY A 101 4.24 -1.58 -1.62
C GLY A 101 4.17 -1.09 -3.06
N ASP A 102 3.01 -1.21 -3.67
CA ASP A 102 2.73 -0.83 -5.06
C ASP A 102 1.78 0.38 -5.15
N VAL A 103 2.04 1.26 -6.10
CA VAL A 103 1.27 2.49 -6.32
C VAL A 103 -0.18 2.22 -6.74
N GLY A 104 -0.44 1.12 -7.44
CA GLY A 104 -1.77 0.74 -7.92
C GLY A 104 -2.63 0.01 -6.88
N VAL A 105 -2.06 -0.35 -5.70
CA VAL A 105 -2.76 -1.14 -4.68
C VAL A 105 -3.10 -0.30 -3.45
N TYR A 106 -4.32 0.23 -3.39
CA TYR A 106 -4.85 1.05 -2.28
C TYR A 106 -3.97 2.25 -1.90
N SER A 107 -3.29 2.84 -2.89
CA SER A 107 -2.44 4.01 -2.71
C SER A 107 -3.22 5.31 -2.88
N THR A 108 -2.89 6.29 -2.04
CA THR A 108 -3.42 7.67 -2.13
C THR A 108 -2.91 8.39 -3.40
N TYR A 109 -1.74 8.02 -3.92
CA TYR A 109 -1.13 8.65 -5.08
C TYR A 109 -2.06 8.67 -6.31
N MET A 110 -2.81 7.59 -6.56
CA MET A 110 -3.63 7.49 -7.77
C MET A 110 -4.74 8.56 -7.85
N TYR A 111 -5.23 9.06 -6.71
CA TYR A 111 -6.15 10.20 -6.68
C TYR A 111 -5.44 11.47 -7.14
N ILE A 112 -4.24 11.73 -6.61
CA ILE A 112 -3.41 12.90 -6.95
C ILE A 112 -2.98 12.86 -8.42
N ASN A 113 -2.53 11.70 -8.91
CA ASN A 113 -2.06 11.52 -10.28
C ASN A 113 -3.07 12.04 -11.32
N ASN A 114 -4.34 11.69 -11.16
CA ASN A 114 -5.37 12.06 -12.11
C ASN A 114 -5.62 13.57 -12.12
N GLU A 115 -5.58 14.21 -10.96
CA GLU A 115 -5.82 15.64 -10.82
C GLU A 115 -4.64 16.49 -11.29
N ILE A 116 -3.41 16.09 -10.99
CA ILE A 116 -2.19 16.75 -11.48
C ILE A 116 -2.11 16.66 -13.00
N ARG A 117 -2.46 15.50 -13.59
CA ARG A 117 -2.56 15.35 -15.04
C ARG A 117 -3.64 16.25 -15.64
N ALA A 118 -4.80 16.35 -14.99
CA ALA A 118 -5.89 17.23 -15.44
C ALA A 118 -5.50 18.72 -15.40
N ARG A 119 -4.55 19.10 -14.53
CA ARG A 119 -3.95 20.44 -14.46
C ARG A 119 -2.84 20.67 -15.51
N GLY A 120 -2.51 19.66 -16.33
CA GLY A 120 -1.59 19.77 -17.48
C GLY A 120 -0.14 19.41 -17.16
N TYR A 121 0.17 18.85 -16.01
CA TYR A 121 1.52 18.39 -15.68
C TYR A 121 1.79 16.96 -16.12
N ASP A 122 3.04 16.66 -16.44
CA ASP A 122 3.49 15.31 -16.73
C ASP A 122 3.57 14.46 -15.46
N THR A 123 3.07 13.22 -15.56
CA THR A 123 3.14 12.26 -14.47
C THR A 123 3.62 10.90 -14.95
N GLU A 124 4.23 10.14 -14.05
CA GLU A 124 4.61 8.75 -14.31
C GLU A 124 4.35 7.87 -13.09
N VAL A 125 3.91 6.63 -13.31
CA VAL A 125 3.70 5.64 -12.27
C VAL A 125 4.77 4.57 -12.39
N VAL A 126 5.51 4.35 -11.32
CA VAL A 126 6.54 3.31 -11.20
C VAL A 126 6.04 2.24 -10.24
N PRO A 127 5.77 1.01 -10.72
CA PRO A 127 5.23 -0.04 -9.87
C PRO A 127 6.23 -0.49 -8.80
N GLY A 128 5.70 -0.97 -7.68
CA GLY A 128 6.46 -1.66 -6.64
C GLY A 128 5.94 -3.08 -6.44
N ILE A 129 6.54 -3.82 -5.51
CA ILE A 129 6.06 -5.15 -5.12
C ILE A 129 4.98 -4.98 -4.04
N PRO A 130 3.73 -5.44 -4.26
CA PRO A 130 2.70 -5.41 -3.24
C PRO A 130 3.06 -6.30 -2.03
N SER A 131 2.67 -5.88 -0.83
CA SER A 131 2.98 -6.62 0.41
C SER A 131 2.46 -8.07 0.40
N PHE A 132 1.30 -8.32 -0.20
CA PHE A 132 0.76 -9.68 -0.29
C PHE A 132 1.56 -10.61 -1.22
N CYS A 133 2.21 -10.06 -2.26
CA CYS A 133 3.11 -10.84 -3.11
C CYS A 133 4.37 -11.25 -2.33
N HIS A 134 4.96 -10.33 -1.59
CA HIS A 134 6.11 -10.63 -0.73
C HIS A 134 5.75 -11.60 0.38
N GLY A 135 4.65 -11.38 1.09
CA GLY A 135 4.20 -12.28 2.13
C GLY A 135 3.91 -13.69 1.63
N ALA A 136 3.31 -13.83 0.44
CA ALA A 136 3.11 -15.13 -0.19
C ALA A 136 4.43 -15.84 -0.51
N ALA A 137 5.44 -15.08 -0.98
CA ALA A 137 6.77 -15.61 -1.27
C ALA A 137 7.47 -16.11 0.01
N ILE A 138 7.47 -15.33 1.10
CA ILE A 138 8.02 -15.73 2.40
C ILE A 138 7.31 -16.99 2.93
N ALA A 139 5.98 -17.02 2.83
CA ALA A 139 5.18 -18.16 3.26
C ALA A 139 5.32 -19.39 2.34
N SER A 140 6.01 -19.24 1.20
CA SER A 140 6.08 -20.27 0.14
C SER A 140 4.70 -20.71 -0.35
N ILE A 141 3.77 -19.75 -0.43
CA ILE A 141 2.39 -19.96 -0.89
C ILE A 141 2.25 -19.39 -2.29
N PRO A 142 1.93 -20.20 -3.31
CA PRO A 142 1.56 -19.68 -4.62
C PRO A 142 0.20 -18.98 -4.52
N LEU A 143 0.13 -17.72 -4.96
CA LEU A 143 -1.14 -16.97 -4.95
C LEU A 143 -2.16 -17.60 -5.90
N MET A 144 -1.70 -18.14 -7.04
CA MET A 144 -2.52 -18.82 -8.04
C MET A 144 -1.71 -19.93 -8.72
N ILE A 145 -2.36 -21.03 -9.09
CA ILE A 145 -1.78 -22.11 -9.90
C ILE A 145 -2.76 -22.46 -11.02
N GLY A 146 -2.24 -22.62 -12.23
CA GLY A 146 -3.05 -23.03 -13.38
C GLY A 146 -4.16 -22.02 -13.69
N ASN A 147 -5.41 -22.43 -13.56
CA ASN A 147 -6.60 -21.63 -13.87
C ASN A 147 -7.29 -21.06 -12.61
N GLU A 148 -6.62 -21.07 -11.46
CA GLU A 148 -7.17 -20.54 -10.21
C GLU A 148 -7.36 -19.01 -10.30
N GLY A 149 -8.51 -18.55 -9.79
CA GLY A 149 -8.80 -17.12 -9.65
C GLY A 149 -8.29 -16.56 -8.32
N LEU A 150 -7.89 -15.27 -8.32
CA LEU A 150 -7.50 -14.51 -7.13
C LEU A 150 -8.40 -13.28 -6.97
N ALA A 151 -8.92 -13.09 -5.76
CA ALA A 151 -9.53 -11.83 -5.34
C ALA A 151 -8.63 -11.11 -4.33
N VAL A 152 -8.41 -9.81 -4.52
CA VAL A 152 -7.74 -8.93 -3.53
C VAL A 152 -8.79 -7.97 -2.99
N VAL A 153 -9.15 -8.10 -1.72
CA VAL A 153 -10.24 -7.34 -1.11
C VAL A 153 -9.80 -6.66 0.18
N PRO A 154 -10.22 -5.40 0.43
CA PRO A 154 -10.03 -4.79 1.74
C PRO A 154 -11.13 -5.30 2.66
N VAL A 155 -10.85 -5.43 3.96
CA VAL A 155 -11.86 -5.76 4.94
C VAL A 155 -12.12 -4.58 5.88
N ALA A 156 -13.42 -4.25 6.02
CA ALA A 156 -13.97 -3.38 7.06
C ALA A 156 -15.29 -3.98 7.48
N LYS A 157 -15.84 -3.59 8.65
CA LYS A 157 -17.14 -4.11 9.12
C LYS A 157 -18.24 -3.90 8.08
N GLU A 158 -18.21 -2.76 7.39
CA GLU A 158 -19.17 -2.39 6.35
C GLU A 158 -19.05 -3.23 5.08
N ASN A 159 -17.88 -3.85 4.85
CA ASN A 159 -17.56 -4.60 3.62
C ASN A 159 -17.51 -6.12 3.82
N SER A 160 -18.11 -6.64 4.91
CA SER A 160 -18.12 -8.08 5.19
C SER A 160 -18.75 -8.90 4.06
N LYS A 161 -19.76 -8.35 3.38
CA LYS A 161 -20.39 -8.98 2.21
C LYS A 161 -19.41 -9.16 1.04
N LEU A 162 -18.56 -8.18 0.75
CA LEU A 162 -17.56 -8.27 -0.34
C LEU A 162 -16.61 -9.45 -0.10
N LEU A 163 -16.15 -9.63 1.14
CA LEU A 163 -15.29 -10.75 1.50
C LEU A 163 -16.04 -12.09 1.37
N SER A 164 -17.30 -12.17 1.86
CA SER A 164 -18.13 -13.37 1.72
C SER A 164 -18.33 -13.75 0.25
N ASP A 165 -18.68 -12.78 -0.61
CA ASP A 165 -18.86 -13.00 -2.05
C ASP A 165 -17.54 -13.45 -2.73
N ALA A 166 -16.40 -12.91 -2.31
CA ALA A 166 -15.09 -13.32 -2.81
C ALA A 166 -14.76 -14.76 -2.40
N MET A 167 -15.04 -15.15 -1.15
CA MET A 167 -14.87 -16.54 -0.68
C MET A 167 -15.75 -17.53 -1.46
N ASP A 168 -16.92 -17.12 -1.94
CA ASP A 168 -17.80 -18.00 -2.72
C ASP A 168 -17.26 -18.22 -4.15
N ARG A 169 -16.69 -17.19 -4.76
CA ARG A 169 -16.40 -17.16 -6.20
C ARG A 169 -14.96 -17.48 -6.59
N PHE A 170 -13.99 -17.19 -5.72
CA PHE A 170 -12.56 -17.31 -6.04
C PHE A 170 -11.92 -18.47 -5.29
N ASP A 171 -10.86 -19.04 -5.88
CA ASP A 171 -10.08 -20.12 -5.25
C ASP A 171 -9.14 -19.57 -4.18
N ASN A 172 -8.62 -18.36 -4.42
CA ASN A 172 -7.67 -17.69 -3.56
C ASN A 172 -8.15 -16.27 -3.23
N ILE A 173 -7.99 -15.85 -1.99
CA ILE A 173 -8.40 -14.53 -1.53
C ILE A 173 -7.28 -13.89 -0.72
N VAL A 174 -6.91 -12.67 -1.08
CA VAL A 174 -6.03 -11.80 -0.30
C VAL A 174 -6.91 -10.78 0.42
N VAL A 175 -6.96 -10.85 1.73
CA VAL A 175 -7.74 -9.96 2.58
C VAL A 175 -6.81 -8.90 3.14
N MET A 176 -6.87 -7.69 2.61
CA MET A 176 -6.03 -6.56 3.05
C MET A 176 -6.68 -5.78 4.19
N LYS A 177 -5.86 -5.07 4.99
CA LYS A 177 -6.29 -4.26 6.15
C LYS A 177 -6.99 -5.09 7.23
N ALA A 178 -6.57 -6.35 7.41
CA ALA A 178 -7.25 -7.35 8.21
C ALA A 178 -7.09 -7.18 9.74
N PHE A 179 -6.19 -6.33 10.22
CA PHE A 179 -5.73 -6.26 11.61
C PHE A 179 -6.84 -6.16 12.68
N LYS A 180 -7.98 -5.50 12.40
CA LYS A 180 -9.15 -5.39 13.30
C LYS A 180 -10.26 -6.39 13.01
N SER A 181 -10.07 -7.26 12.02
CA SER A 181 -11.14 -8.12 11.49
C SER A 181 -10.82 -9.61 11.56
N ILE A 182 -9.77 -10.01 12.29
CA ILE A 182 -9.31 -11.40 12.38
C ILE A 182 -10.41 -12.33 12.89
N ALA A 183 -11.09 -11.97 13.98
CA ALA A 183 -12.18 -12.78 14.53
C ALA A 183 -13.33 -12.95 13.52
N MET A 184 -13.72 -11.87 12.83
CA MET A 184 -14.74 -11.91 11.77
C MET A 184 -14.31 -12.80 10.59
N ILE A 185 -13.03 -12.74 10.18
CA ILE A 185 -12.51 -13.60 9.12
C ILE A 185 -12.58 -15.07 9.54
N CYS A 186 -12.20 -15.41 10.79
CA CYS A 186 -12.32 -16.76 11.33
C CYS A 186 -13.78 -17.26 11.33
N ASP A 187 -14.73 -16.42 11.73
CA ASP A 187 -16.16 -16.77 11.72
C ASP A 187 -16.64 -17.05 10.29
N MET A 188 -16.28 -16.19 9.33
CA MET A 188 -16.62 -16.41 7.91
C MET A 188 -16.00 -17.67 7.34
N LEU A 189 -14.74 -17.99 7.67
CA LEU A 189 -14.11 -19.24 7.24
C LEU A 189 -14.89 -20.45 7.75
N ALA A 190 -15.31 -20.43 9.04
CA ALA A 190 -16.12 -21.49 9.63
C ALA A 190 -17.49 -21.61 8.95
N GLU A 191 -18.20 -20.49 8.72
CA GLU A 191 -19.50 -20.46 8.02
C GLU A 191 -19.40 -21.02 6.58
N LYS A 192 -18.29 -20.78 5.90
CA LYS A 192 -18.03 -21.27 4.53
C LYS A 192 -17.43 -22.68 4.49
N GLY A 193 -17.18 -23.32 5.63
CA GLY A 193 -16.54 -24.63 5.71
C GLY A 193 -15.09 -24.62 5.22
N ILE A 194 -14.40 -23.47 5.28
CA ILE A 194 -12.99 -23.35 4.90
C ILE A 194 -12.14 -23.55 6.16
N PRO A 195 -11.25 -24.56 6.21
CA PRO A 195 -10.40 -24.82 7.36
C PRO A 195 -9.49 -23.62 7.68
N LEU A 196 -9.28 -23.32 8.98
CA LEU A 196 -8.40 -22.22 9.41
C LEU A 196 -6.94 -22.39 8.93
N GLU A 197 -6.48 -23.63 8.75
CA GLU A 197 -5.16 -23.94 8.19
C GLU A 197 -4.98 -23.44 6.76
N ASN A 198 -6.07 -23.19 6.04
CA ASN A 198 -6.06 -22.63 4.70
C ASN A 198 -5.87 -21.10 4.69
N ALA A 199 -5.84 -20.47 5.86
CA ALA A 199 -5.60 -19.04 6.02
C ALA A 199 -4.24 -18.78 6.66
N THR A 200 -3.41 -18.00 5.97
CA THR A 200 -2.09 -17.56 6.45
C THR A 200 -2.12 -16.05 6.70
N VAL A 201 -1.69 -15.64 7.88
CA VAL A 201 -1.51 -14.23 8.21
C VAL A 201 -0.11 -13.81 7.82
N VAL A 202 -0.04 -12.65 7.20
CA VAL A 202 1.18 -11.93 6.82
C VAL A 202 1.07 -10.55 7.45
N CYS A 203 1.89 -10.27 8.46
CA CYS A 203 1.86 -9.02 9.22
C CYS A 203 3.24 -8.40 9.25
N ASN A 204 3.32 -7.09 8.99
CA ASN A 204 4.53 -6.26 9.05
C ASN A 204 5.72 -6.85 8.25
N VAL A 205 5.43 -7.36 7.05
CA VAL A 205 6.42 -8.04 6.19
C VAL A 205 7.56 -7.11 5.83
N GLY A 206 8.80 -7.58 6.03
CA GLY A 206 10.02 -6.81 5.81
C GLY A 206 10.31 -5.78 6.92
N MET A 207 9.67 -5.89 8.09
CA MET A 207 9.88 -5.07 9.28
C MET A 207 10.34 -5.94 10.46
N ASP A 208 10.88 -5.31 11.52
CA ASP A 208 11.46 -6.02 12.67
C ASP A 208 10.47 -6.95 13.42
N ASP A 209 9.17 -6.62 13.37
CA ASP A 209 8.10 -7.38 14.03
C ASP A 209 7.27 -8.21 13.04
N GLU A 210 7.92 -8.72 11.98
CA GLU A 210 7.31 -9.57 10.98
C GLU A 210 6.69 -10.84 11.59
N TYR A 211 5.48 -11.15 11.14
CA TYR A 211 4.83 -12.42 11.41
C TYR A 211 4.25 -13.00 10.13
N VAL A 212 4.67 -14.21 9.80
CA VAL A 212 4.09 -15.03 8.73
C VAL A 212 3.75 -16.41 9.30
N GLY A 213 2.46 -16.76 9.32
CA GLY A 213 2.02 -18.01 9.93
C GLY A 213 0.51 -18.19 9.95
N PRO A 214 0.00 -19.23 10.66
CA PRO A 214 -1.40 -19.52 10.73
C PRO A 214 -2.20 -18.36 11.35
N ILE A 215 -3.48 -18.24 10.92
CA ILE A 215 -4.40 -17.30 11.55
C ILE A 215 -4.72 -17.76 12.99
N VAL A 216 -4.59 -16.86 13.96
CA VAL A 216 -4.95 -17.10 15.37
C VAL A 216 -6.01 -16.09 15.78
N ARG A 217 -7.22 -16.58 16.10
CA ARG A 217 -8.42 -15.77 16.34
C ARG A 217 -8.23 -14.64 17.34
N ASP A 218 -7.61 -14.93 18.48
CA ASP A 218 -7.52 -14.03 19.62
C ASP A 218 -6.17 -13.30 19.70
N ARG A 219 -5.35 -13.42 18.64
CA ARG A 219 -4.08 -12.70 18.56
C ARG A 219 -4.30 -11.29 17.99
N GLU A 220 -3.70 -10.30 18.63
CA GLU A 220 -3.59 -8.96 18.08
C GLU A 220 -2.47 -8.91 17.02
N TYR A 221 -2.77 -8.26 15.91
CA TYR A 221 -1.84 -8.07 14.80
C TYR A 221 -1.66 -6.59 14.51
N GLY A 222 -0.50 -6.22 13.96
CA GLY A 222 -0.17 -4.85 13.57
C GLY A 222 -1.01 -4.32 12.40
N TYR A 223 -0.90 -3.03 12.15
CA TYR A 223 -1.68 -2.32 11.13
C TYR A 223 -1.51 -2.92 9.71
N PHE A 224 -0.28 -3.33 9.36
CA PHE A 224 0.03 -3.90 8.05
C PHE A 224 -0.24 -5.40 7.99
N THR A 225 -1.48 -5.79 8.31
CA THR A 225 -1.90 -7.19 8.31
C THR A 225 -2.72 -7.53 7.07
N THR A 226 -2.30 -8.59 6.41
CA THR A 226 -2.98 -9.23 5.28
C THR A 226 -3.22 -10.70 5.62
N VAL A 227 -4.37 -11.26 5.22
CA VAL A 227 -4.65 -12.70 5.31
C VAL A 227 -4.74 -13.27 3.91
N ILE A 228 -3.99 -14.33 3.65
CA ILE A 228 -4.02 -15.09 2.39
C ILE A 228 -4.80 -16.37 2.64
N ILE A 229 -5.90 -16.55 1.91
CA ILE A 229 -6.78 -17.71 2.02
C ILE A 229 -6.66 -18.51 0.72
N LYS A 230 -6.29 -19.81 0.84
CA LYS A 230 -6.29 -20.78 -0.26
C LYS A 230 -7.32 -21.86 0.00
N LYS A 231 -8.43 -21.89 -0.77
CA LYS A 231 -9.50 -22.86 -0.56
C LYS A 231 -9.07 -24.30 -0.90
N LYS A 232 -8.13 -24.45 -1.83
CA LYS A 232 -7.53 -25.75 -2.19
C LYS A 232 -6.05 -25.70 -1.86
N ARG A 233 -5.57 -26.61 -1.09
CA ARG A 233 -4.14 -26.87 -0.86
C ARG A 233 -3.65 -28.02 -1.71
#